data_afbcbc264a9bb5875c6154689799d651
#
_entry.id   afbcbc264a9bb5875c6154689799d651
#
_cell.length_a   1.000
_cell.length_b   1.000
_cell.length_c   1.000
_cell.angle_alpha   90.00
_cell.angle_beta   90.00
_cell.angle_gamma   90.00
#
_symmetry.space_group_name_H-M   'P 1'
#
loop_
_entity.id
_entity.type
_entity.pdbx_description
1 polymer ?
#
loop_
_entity_poly.entity_id
_entity_poly.type
_entity_poly.pdbx_seq_one_letter_code
_entity_poly.pdbx_strand_id
1 'polypeptide(L)'
;MRPRKSAREWGTTLTGLVIAITVTACRADPPSAPLANDPAIPSAEGPPPPPEGAFLGQMPPAQTSQLTTLGVEVVVPGEVPPDFAIAELRVDQGDPGPGYLVVYQNAANQCFAVEFASDGIGDPPATVNRRAIQPPLFGDRGYGLNYGPFADADMQAQFPESNLFTDWMLGPSGAYRLIGATYIGDLFQSLRGCEDVSPEEAVALAESLTVLTDDPMGEPTNRTP
;
A
#
# COMPACT_ATOMS: atom_id res chain seq x y z
N MET A 1 -42.40 22.89 18.44
CA MET A 1 -42.62 22.57 16.99
C MET A 1 -41.80 21.35 16.64
N ARG A 2 -42.46 20.23 16.33
CA ARG A 2 -41.77 18.96 15.95
C ARG A 2 -41.80 18.83 14.43
N PRO A 3 -40.70 18.44 13.74
CA PRO A 3 -40.77 18.05 12.33
C PRO A 3 -41.09 16.57 12.18
N ARG A 4 -41.92 16.30 11.19
CA ARG A 4 -42.47 14.99 10.80
C ARG A 4 -41.40 14.10 10.14
N LYS A 5 -41.41 12.84 10.54
CA LYS A 5 -40.73 11.73 9.81
C LYS A 5 -41.57 11.37 8.57
N SER A 6 -40.95 11.32 7.43
CA SER A 6 -41.50 10.70 6.22
C SER A 6 -40.79 9.37 5.96
N ALA A 7 -41.52 8.29 6.11
CA ALA A 7 -41.10 6.95 5.70
C ALA A 7 -41.32 6.84 4.20
N ARG A 8 -40.31 6.42 3.47
CA ARG A 8 -40.39 6.00 2.07
C ARG A 8 -40.21 4.49 2.02
N GLU A 9 -41.32 3.82 1.80
CA GLU A 9 -41.32 2.38 1.47
C GLU A 9 -40.82 2.20 0.03
N TRP A 10 -39.84 1.32 -0.15
CA TRP A 10 -39.39 0.89 -1.46
C TRP A 10 -39.80 -0.57 -1.65
N GLY A 11 -40.79 -0.76 -2.55
CA GLY A 11 -41.30 -2.04 -2.95
C GLY A 11 -40.27 -2.82 -3.76
N THR A 12 -40.04 -4.04 -3.37
CA THR A 12 -39.19 -5.02 -4.03
C THR A 12 -40.01 -5.77 -5.07
N THR A 13 -39.71 -5.58 -6.36
CA THR A 13 -40.29 -6.41 -7.45
C THR A 13 -39.26 -7.48 -7.83
N LEU A 14 -39.51 -8.72 -7.46
CA LEU A 14 -38.76 -9.90 -7.91
C LEU A 14 -39.28 -10.29 -9.31
N THR A 15 -38.44 -10.12 -10.33
CA THR A 15 -38.67 -10.68 -11.65
C THR A 15 -37.79 -11.92 -11.80
N GLY A 16 -38.43 -13.10 -11.77
CA GLY A 16 -37.73 -14.38 -11.97
C GLY A 16 -37.37 -14.58 -13.46
N LEU A 17 -36.06 -14.80 -13.70
CA LEU A 17 -35.54 -15.19 -15.00
C LEU A 17 -35.36 -16.72 -15.00
N VAL A 18 -36.19 -17.42 -15.79
CA VAL A 18 -36.07 -18.89 -16.05
C VAL A 18 -35.08 -19.07 -17.18
N ILE A 19 -33.91 -19.66 -16.89
CA ILE A 19 -32.91 -20.03 -17.88
C ILE A 19 -33.15 -21.48 -18.26
N ALA A 20 -33.59 -21.73 -19.49
CA ALA A 20 -33.69 -23.07 -20.08
C ALA A 20 -32.29 -23.54 -20.54
N ILE A 21 -31.81 -24.63 -19.94
CA ILE A 21 -30.54 -25.27 -20.30
C ILE A 21 -30.86 -26.28 -21.42
N THR A 22 -30.42 -26.00 -22.64
CA THR A 22 -30.45 -26.97 -23.75
C THR A 22 -29.19 -27.85 -23.67
N VAL A 23 -29.40 -29.14 -23.42
CA VAL A 23 -28.33 -30.14 -23.43
C VAL A 23 -28.04 -30.51 -24.89
N THR A 24 -26.89 -30.09 -25.41
CA THR A 24 -26.40 -30.51 -26.71
C THR A 24 -25.62 -31.80 -26.57
N ALA A 25 -26.13 -32.90 -27.15
CA ALA A 25 -25.46 -34.19 -27.14
C ALA A 25 -24.16 -34.13 -27.97
N CYS A 26 -23.06 -34.41 -27.35
CA CYS A 26 -21.77 -34.61 -28.01
C CYS A 26 -21.76 -35.91 -28.79
N ARG A 27 -21.55 -35.80 -30.10
CA ARG A 27 -21.31 -36.90 -31.03
C ARG A 27 -19.90 -37.40 -30.80
N ALA A 28 -19.73 -38.68 -30.50
CA ALA A 28 -18.44 -39.30 -30.35
C ALA A 28 -17.75 -39.46 -31.70
N ASP A 29 -16.59 -38.85 -31.90
CA ASP A 29 -15.72 -39.09 -33.02
C ASP A 29 -14.96 -40.41 -32.83
N PRO A 30 -14.64 -41.13 -33.90
CA PRO A 30 -13.90 -42.39 -33.84
C PRO A 30 -12.45 -42.19 -33.41
N PRO A 31 -11.81 -43.18 -32.77
CA PRO A 31 -10.45 -43.06 -32.27
C PRO A 31 -9.45 -42.87 -33.40
N SER A 32 -8.77 -41.73 -33.41
CA SER A 32 -7.63 -41.47 -34.28
C SER A 32 -6.44 -42.30 -33.84
N ALA A 33 -5.78 -42.93 -34.79
CA ALA A 33 -4.57 -43.73 -34.62
C ALA A 33 -3.46 -42.93 -33.90
N PRO A 34 -2.58 -43.58 -33.10
CA PRO A 34 -1.48 -42.89 -32.43
C PRO A 34 -0.47 -42.38 -33.46
N LEU A 35 -0.35 -41.07 -33.57
CA LEU A 35 0.74 -40.42 -34.26
C LEU A 35 2.04 -40.68 -33.50
N ALA A 36 3.04 -41.02 -34.26
CA ALA A 36 4.40 -41.32 -33.80
C ALA A 36 4.96 -40.25 -32.89
N ASN A 37 5.74 -40.67 -31.88
CA ASN A 37 6.45 -39.89 -30.91
C ASN A 37 7.16 -38.69 -31.55
N ASP A 38 6.60 -37.49 -31.43
CA ASP A 38 7.36 -36.28 -31.53
C ASP A 38 8.31 -36.23 -30.33
N PRO A 39 9.61 -35.99 -30.52
CA PRO A 39 10.51 -35.77 -29.39
C PRO A 39 10.02 -34.59 -28.60
N ALA A 40 9.69 -34.84 -27.32
CA ALA A 40 9.29 -33.78 -26.38
C ALA A 40 10.37 -32.68 -26.43
N ILE A 41 9.99 -31.52 -26.94
CA ILE A 41 10.80 -30.31 -26.82
C ILE A 41 10.97 -30.10 -25.32
N PRO A 42 12.22 -30.10 -24.78
CA PRO A 42 12.40 -29.79 -23.35
C PRO A 42 11.77 -28.41 -23.11
N SER A 43 10.78 -28.37 -22.24
CA SER A 43 10.25 -27.09 -21.73
C SER A 43 11.44 -26.33 -21.19
N ALA A 44 11.82 -25.23 -21.84
CA ALA A 44 12.84 -24.34 -21.32
C ALA A 44 12.36 -23.94 -19.92
N GLU A 45 13.04 -24.42 -18.88
CA GLU A 45 12.86 -23.89 -17.55
C GLU A 45 13.06 -22.39 -17.64
N GLY A 46 12.03 -21.64 -17.28
CA GLY A 46 12.14 -20.18 -17.19
C GLY A 46 13.26 -19.83 -16.19
N PRO A 47 13.80 -18.62 -16.26
CA PRO A 47 14.79 -18.19 -15.28
C PRO A 47 14.23 -18.38 -13.86
N PRO A 48 15.08 -18.80 -12.91
CA PRO A 48 14.65 -18.98 -11.53
C PRO A 48 14.01 -17.68 -11.01
N PRO A 49 12.98 -17.75 -10.16
CA PRO A 49 12.39 -16.56 -9.57
C PRO A 49 13.46 -15.78 -8.80
N PRO A 50 13.41 -14.45 -8.85
CA PRO A 50 14.34 -13.62 -8.08
C PRO A 50 14.22 -13.98 -6.59
N PRO A 51 15.31 -13.88 -5.80
CA PRO A 51 15.30 -14.16 -4.38
C PRO A 51 14.33 -13.21 -3.66
N GLU A 52 13.77 -13.67 -2.54
CA GLU A 52 12.94 -12.82 -1.68
C GLU A 52 13.73 -11.57 -1.26
N GLY A 53 13.08 -10.40 -1.30
CA GLY A 53 13.73 -9.12 -1.00
C GLY A 53 14.59 -8.53 -2.14
N ALA A 54 14.60 -9.16 -3.33
CA ALA A 54 15.36 -8.65 -4.46
C ALA A 54 14.81 -7.34 -5.05
N PHE A 55 13.57 -7.00 -4.73
CA PHE A 55 12.93 -5.79 -5.25
C PHE A 55 12.96 -4.67 -4.22
N LEU A 56 13.29 -3.46 -4.68
CA LEU A 56 13.27 -2.25 -3.86
C LEU A 56 11.89 -2.09 -3.19
N GLY A 57 11.86 -1.85 -1.88
CA GLY A 57 10.63 -1.76 -1.09
C GLY A 57 9.80 -3.05 -1.11
N GLN A 58 10.39 -4.19 -1.45
CA GLN A 58 9.68 -5.47 -1.70
C GLN A 58 8.54 -5.34 -2.74
N MET A 59 8.66 -4.37 -3.66
CA MET A 59 7.63 -4.00 -4.63
C MET A 59 7.67 -4.90 -5.87
N PRO A 60 6.68 -5.79 -6.08
CA PRO A 60 6.60 -6.59 -7.30
C PRO A 60 6.45 -5.72 -8.56
N PRO A 61 6.93 -6.14 -9.73
CA PRO A 61 6.91 -5.35 -10.96
C PRO A 61 5.54 -4.83 -11.37
N ALA A 62 4.47 -5.60 -11.11
CA ALA A 62 3.10 -5.18 -11.42
C ALA A 62 2.67 -3.98 -10.57
N GLN A 63 3.02 -3.95 -9.28
CA GLN A 63 2.71 -2.85 -8.37
C GLN A 63 3.60 -1.64 -8.65
N THR A 64 4.89 -1.86 -8.97
CA THR A 64 5.78 -0.80 -9.45
C THR A 64 5.18 -0.12 -10.67
N SER A 65 4.76 -0.88 -11.68
CA SER A 65 4.12 -0.33 -12.89
C SER A 65 2.85 0.46 -12.57
N GLN A 66 2.04 0.02 -11.60
CA GLN A 66 0.85 0.74 -11.20
C GLN A 66 1.18 2.10 -10.59
N LEU A 67 2.18 2.18 -9.73
CA LEU A 67 2.62 3.42 -9.08
C LEU A 67 3.27 4.39 -10.08
N THR A 68 4.11 3.91 -10.98
CA THR A 68 4.81 4.75 -11.95
C THR A 68 3.86 5.42 -12.94
N THR A 69 2.63 4.88 -13.15
CA THR A 69 1.61 5.54 -13.99
C THR A 69 1.07 6.84 -13.39
N LEU A 70 1.32 7.12 -12.09
CA LEU A 70 0.93 8.38 -11.45
C LEU A 70 1.69 9.59 -12.00
N GLY A 71 2.86 9.39 -12.61
CA GLY A 71 3.70 10.47 -13.12
C GLY A 71 4.35 11.34 -12.04
N VAL A 72 4.43 10.84 -10.81
CA VAL A 72 5.11 11.45 -9.65
C VAL A 72 6.29 10.61 -9.23
N GLU A 73 7.21 11.19 -8.46
CA GLU A 73 8.24 10.37 -7.80
C GLU A 73 7.59 9.47 -6.77
N VAL A 74 7.75 8.16 -6.95
CA VAL A 74 7.27 7.16 -5.99
C VAL A 74 8.38 6.91 -4.98
N VAL A 75 8.06 7.04 -3.70
CA VAL A 75 9.01 6.80 -2.60
C VAL A 75 8.54 5.61 -1.79
N VAL A 76 9.47 4.70 -1.52
CA VAL A 76 9.26 3.48 -0.72
C VAL A 76 10.44 3.31 0.25
N PRO A 77 10.32 2.51 1.31
CA PRO A 77 11.48 2.17 2.13
C PRO A 77 12.50 1.38 1.29
N GLY A 78 13.75 1.79 1.32
CA GLY A 78 14.85 1.04 0.67
C GLY A 78 15.16 -0.26 1.40
N GLU A 79 14.94 -0.28 2.71
CA GLU A 79 15.17 -1.43 3.58
C GLU A 79 13.86 -1.79 4.29
N VAL A 80 13.15 -2.80 3.77
CA VAL A 80 11.97 -3.40 4.41
C VAL A 80 12.41 -4.70 5.07
N PRO A 81 12.08 -4.94 6.35
CA PRO A 81 12.39 -6.23 6.98
C PRO A 81 11.79 -7.40 6.17
N PRO A 82 12.52 -8.54 6.05
CA PRO A 82 12.16 -9.60 5.10
C PRO A 82 10.86 -10.35 5.46
N ASP A 83 10.39 -10.21 6.67
CA ASP A 83 9.11 -10.79 7.14
C ASP A 83 7.89 -9.91 6.81
N PHE A 84 8.09 -8.68 6.31
CA PHE A 84 7.00 -7.83 5.82
C PHE A 84 6.71 -8.10 4.34
N ALA A 85 5.45 -7.98 3.99
CA ALA A 85 5.00 -7.99 2.60
C ALA A 85 3.99 -6.86 2.37
N ILE A 86 3.79 -6.47 1.12
CA ILE A 86 2.75 -5.50 0.78
C ILE A 86 1.38 -6.16 0.96
N ALA A 87 0.61 -5.64 1.92
CA ALA A 87 -0.75 -6.09 2.23
C ALA A 87 -1.79 -5.37 1.38
N GLU A 88 -1.62 -4.05 1.19
CA GLU A 88 -2.55 -3.21 0.43
C GLU A 88 -1.77 -2.17 -0.39
N LEU A 89 -2.29 -1.85 -1.57
CA LEU A 89 -1.81 -0.75 -2.41
C LEU A 89 -3.01 0.06 -2.85
N ARG A 90 -3.05 1.33 -2.47
CA ARG A 90 -4.05 2.28 -2.95
C ARG A 90 -3.38 3.35 -3.82
N VAL A 91 -3.98 3.61 -4.97
CA VAL A 91 -3.56 4.65 -5.90
C VAL A 91 -4.79 5.53 -6.18
N ASP A 92 -4.63 6.82 -6.04
CA ASP A 92 -5.66 7.83 -6.29
C ASP A 92 -5.13 8.83 -7.32
N GLN A 93 -5.97 9.17 -8.31
CA GLN A 93 -5.68 10.17 -9.34
C GLN A 93 -6.73 11.29 -9.33
N GLY A 94 -7.55 11.34 -8.27
CA GLY A 94 -8.66 12.28 -8.15
C GLY A 94 -8.25 13.70 -7.75
N ASP A 95 -9.25 14.45 -7.31
CA ASP A 95 -9.09 15.79 -6.72
C ASP A 95 -8.80 15.62 -5.20
N PRO A 96 -7.77 16.27 -4.62
CA PRO A 96 -7.01 17.43 -5.14
C PRO A 96 -5.80 17.09 -6.02
N GLY A 97 -5.48 15.83 -6.25
CA GLY A 97 -4.35 15.43 -7.08
C GLY A 97 -3.93 13.99 -6.84
N PRO A 98 -2.85 13.52 -7.49
CA PRO A 98 -2.39 12.16 -7.33
C PRO A 98 -1.95 11.88 -5.89
N GLY A 99 -2.26 10.68 -5.44
CA GLY A 99 -1.88 10.15 -4.14
C GLY A 99 -1.66 8.65 -4.18
N TYR A 100 -0.90 8.11 -3.25
CA TYR A 100 -0.80 6.68 -3.06
C TYR A 100 -0.57 6.32 -1.59
N LEU A 101 -0.88 5.08 -1.27
CA LEU A 101 -0.61 4.46 0.00
C LEU A 101 -0.14 3.03 -0.22
N VAL A 102 1.06 2.71 0.25
CA VAL A 102 1.63 1.35 0.23
C VAL A 102 1.65 0.84 1.66
N VAL A 103 0.86 -0.19 1.95
CA VAL A 103 0.76 -0.78 3.29
C VAL A 103 1.54 -2.07 3.35
N TYR A 104 2.40 -2.20 4.35
CA TYR A 104 3.18 -3.37 4.67
C TYR A 104 2.64 -4.04 5.93
N GLN A 105 2.62 -5.37 5.95
CA GLN A 105 2.23 -6.16 7.12
C GLN A 105 3.09 -7.41 7.23
N ASN A 106 3.39 -7.84 8.44
CA ASN A 106 4.09 -9.08 8.72
C ASN A 106 3.19 -10.15 9.38
N ALA A 107 3.73 -11.36 9.53
CA ALA A 107 3.01 -12.47 10.15
C ALA A 107 2.71 -12.25 11.65
N ALA A 108 3.43 -11.35 12.32
CA ALA A 108 3.16 -10.95 13.70
C ALA A 108 2.03 -9.91 13.81
N ASN A 109 1.37 -9.59 12.70
CA ASN A 109 0.30 -8.60 12.59
C ASN A 109 0.76 -7.15 12.86
N GLN A 110 2.05 -6.85 12.70
CA GLN A 110 2.53 -5.48 12.70
C GLN A 110 2.36 -4.87 11.32
N CYS A 111 2.04 -3.58 11.27
CA CYS A 111 1.88 -2.88 10.00
C CYS A 111 2.44 -1.45 10.05
N PHE A 112 2.84 -0.98 8.89
CA PHE A 112 3.16 0.42 8.61
C PHE A 112 2.81 0.73 7.16
N ALA A 113 2.71 2.00 6.81
CA ALA A 113 2.53 2.39 5.43
C ALA A 113 3.35 3.63 5.07
N VAL A 114 3.64 3.76 3.76
CA VAL A 114 4.14 5.01 3.18
C VAL A 114 3.00 5.65 2.40
N GLU A 115 2.71 6.89 2.76
CA GLU A 115 1.68 7.72 2.14
C GLU A 115 2.32 8.87 1.36
N PHE A 116 1.78 9.13 0.19
CA PHE A 116 2.09 10.29 -0.63
C PHE A 116 0.82 11.09 -0.92
N ALA A 117 0.92 12.41 -0.82
CA ALA A 117 -0.09 13.34 -1.24
C ALA A 117 0.57 14.49 -2.04
N SER A 118 0.02 14.78 -3.23
CA SER A 118 0.51 15.89 -4.05
C SER A 118 0.08 17.25 -3.51
N ASP A 119 -1.04 17.29 -2.78
CA ASP A 119 -1.64 18.51 -2.20
C ASP A 119 -2.54 18.16 -1.02
N GLY A 120 -3.09 19.17 -0.35
CA GLY A 120 -4.07 18.98 0.74
C GLY A 120 -3.47 18.56 2.07
N ILE A 121 -2.17 18.67 2.25
CA ILE A 121 -1.50 18.34 3.52
C ILE A 121 -1.75 19.42 4.57
N GLY A 122 -2.01 19.00 5.80
CA GLY A 122 -2.08 19.87 6.98
C GLY A 122 -0.96 19.55 7.98
N ASP A 123 -0.79 20.43 8.95
CA ASP A 123 0.14 20.14 10.06
C ASP A 123 -0.43 18.99 10.90
N PRO A 124 0.34 17.91 11.12
CA PRO A 124 -0.10 16.82 11.96
C PRO A 124 -0.20 17.28 13.42
N PRO A 125 -1.21 16.79 14.18
CA PRO A 125 -1.32 17.13 15.60
C PRO A 125 -0.12 16.56 16.39
N ALA A 126 0.31 17.28 17.42
CA ALA A 126 1.39 16.84 18.27
C ALA A 126 0.98 15.59 19.10
N THR A 127 1.92 14.65 19.25
CA THR A 127 1.81 13.52 20.18
C THR A 127 2.68 13.75 21.43
N VAL A 128 2.48 12.93 22.46
CA VAL A 128 3.26 13.04 23.71
C VAL A 128 4.74 12.70 23.52
N ASN A 129 5.06 11.91 22.49
CA ASN A 129 6.45 11.56 22.17
C ASN A 129 6.77 12.01 20.75
N ARG A 130 7.98 12.54 20.58
CA ARG A 130 8.55 12.91 19.29
C ARG A 130 10.03 12.56 19.26
N ARG A 131 10.47 11.94 18.16
CA ARG A 131 11.88 11.58 17.93
C ARG A 131 12.34 12.20 16.62
N ALA A 132 13.48 12.87 16.61
CA ALA A 132 14.07 13.40 15.38
C ALA A 132 14.42 12.27 14.41
N ILE A 133 14.17 12.47 13.12
CA ILE A 133 14.57 11.60 12.02
C ILE A 133 15.35 12.42 10.99
N GLN A 134 16.25 11.75 10.26
CA GLN A 134 17.10 12.37 9.25
C GLN A 134 17.03 11.60 7.93
N PRO A 135 15.88 11.61 7.24
CA PRO A 135 15.72 10.88 5.97
C PRO A 135 16.58 11.54 4.88
N PRO A 136 17.62 10.86 4.34
CA PRO A 136 18.58 11.48 3.42
C PRO A 136 17.95 12.03 2.15
N LEU A 137 16.87 11.39 1.67
CA LEU A 137 16.14 11.80 0.47
C LEU A 137 15.56 13.22 0.58
N PHE A 138 15.14 13.64 1.78
CA PHE A 138 14.43 14.91 2.02
C PHE A 138 15.29 16.02 2.64
N GLY A 139 16.54 15.70 2.94
CA GLY A 139 17.49 16.63 3.57
C GLY A 139 17.16 16.91 5.04
N ASP A 140 17.97 17.78 5.65
CA ASP A 140 17.82 18.15 7.06
C ASP A 140 16.85 19.35 7.21
N ARG A 141 15.60 19.05 7.51
CA ARG A 141 14.53 20.04 7.77
C ARG A 141 13.92 19.87 9.17
N GLY A 142 14.55 19.12 10.04
CA GLY A 142 14.08 18.88 11.40
C GLY A 142 12.82 18.02 11.50
N TYR A 143 12.67 17.05 10.59
CA TYR A 143 11.57 16.10 10.61
C TYR A 143 11.59 15.24 11.88
N GLY A 144 10.43 14.73 12.26
CA GLY A 144 10.25 13.87 13.41
C GLY A 144 9.29 12.72 13.18
N LEU A 145 9.51 11.65 13.93
CA LEU A 145 8.54 10.61 14.20
C LEU A 145 7.74 11.02 15.43
N ASN A 146 6.44 11.09 15.29
CA ASN A 146 5.46 11.36 16.34
C ASN A 146 4.81 10.03 16.75
N TYR A 147 4.73 9.72 18.05
CA TYR A 147 4.16 8.46 18.51
C TYR A 147 3.55 8.57 19.91
N GLY A 148 2.63 7.64 20.22
CA GLY A 148 1.84 7.63 21.44
C GLY A 148 0.53 8.40 21.30
N PRO A 149 -0.16 8.71 22.43
CA PRO A 149 -1.40 9.47 22.41
C PRO A 149 -1.16 10.92 21.94
N PHE A 150 -2.23 11.58 21.48
CA PHE A 150 -2.15 13.01 21.18
C PHE A 150 -1.82 13.82 22.45
N ALA A 151 -1.04 14.89 22.30
CA ALA A 151 -0.66 15.76 23.39
C ALA A 151 -1.82 16.68 23.84
N ASP A 152 -2.72 17.01 22.93
CA ASP A 152 -3.92 17.79 23.20
C ASP A 152 -4.99 16.90 23.85
N ALA A 153 -5.56 17.35 24.98
CA ALA A 153 -6.51 16.56 25.76
C ALA A 153 -7.85 16.32 25.05
N ASP A 154 -8.30 17.26 24.24
CA ASP A 154 -9.57 17.11 23.50
C ASP A 154 -9.38 16.12 22.32
N MET A 155 -8.24 16.21 21.65
CA MET A 155 -7.84 15.23 20.63
C MET A 155 -7.67 13.83 21.22
N GLN A 156 -7.02 13.71 22.38
CA GLN A 156 -6.84 12.43 23.07
C GLN A 156 -8.19 11.83 23.51
N ALA A 157 -9.14 12.67 23.96
CA ALA A 157 -10.48 12.19 24.32
C ALA A 157 -11.28 11.71 23.11
N GLN A 158 -11.07 12.31 21.94
CA GLN A 158 -11.72 11.94 20.69
C GLN A 158 -11.06 10.72 20.02
N PHE A 159 -9.73 10.61 20.10
CA PHE A 159 -8.90 9.56 19.50
C PHE A 159 -7.98 8.97 20.58
N PRO A 160 -8.48 8.05 21.41
CA PRO A 160 -7.77 7.54 22.57
C PRO A 160 -6.64 6.56 22.24
N GLU A 161 -6.60 6.04 21.00
CA GLU A 161 -5.60 5.08 20.57
C GLU A 161 -4.21 5.73 20.47
N SER A 162 -3.19 4.90 20.53
CA SER A 162 -1.82 5.32 20.24
C SER A 162 -1.68 5.58 18.74
N ASN A 163 -0.88 6.57 18.40
CA ASN A 163 -0.60 6.95 17.02
C ASN A 163 0.88 6.77 16.72
N LEU A 164 1.21 6.54 15.45
CA LEU A 164 2.57 6.53 14.93
C LEU A 164 2.57 7.15 13.54
N PHE A 165 3.28 8.24 13.35
CA PHE A 165 3.42 8.88 12.04
C PHE A 165 4.62 9.82 12.01
N THR A 166 5.22 10.01 10.83
CA THR A 166 6.23 11.07 10.63
C THR A 166 5.56 12.39 10.30
N ASP A 167 6.32 13.48 10.44
CA ASP A 167 5.94 14.72 9.78
C ASP A 167 5.85 14.48 8.27
N TRP A 168 5.17 15.39 7.57
CA TRP A 168 5.18 15.40 6.13
C TRP A 168 6.56 15.80 5.60
N MET A 169 7.23 14.88 4.93
CA MET A 169 8.54 15.07 4.30
C MET A 169 8.34 15.59 2.88
N LEU A 170 8.80 16.81 2.62
CA LEU A 170 8.53 17.52 1.35
C LEU A 170 9.54 17.13 0.27
N GLY A 171 9.05 16.54 -0.80
CA GLY A 171 9.79 16.24 -2.03
C GLY A 171 9.33 17.09 -3.21
N PRO A 172 9.93 16.90 -4.40
CA PRO A 172 9.62 17.68 -5.60
C PRO A 172 8.17 17.51 -6.09
N SER A 173 7.60 16.32 -5.94
CA SER A 173 6.27 15.96 -6.44
C SER A 173 5.15 16.18 -5.43
N GLY A 174 5.46 16.42 -4.16
CA GLY A 174 4.49 16.53 -3.08
C GLY A 174 5.09 16.13 -1.74
N ALA A 175 4.28 15.63 -0.83
CA ALA A 175 4.66 15.30 0.52
C ALA A 175 4.49 13.80 0.81
N TYR A 176 5.38 13.28 1.62
CA TYR A 176 5.46 11.85 1.99
C TYR A 176 5.45 11.72 3.51
N ARG A 177 4.84 10.67 4.01
CA ARG A 177 4.97 10.31 5.43
C ARG A 177 4.89 8.80 5.64
N LEU A 178 5.47 8.33 6.74
CA LEU A 178 5.22 7.02 7.28
C LEU A 178 4.07 7.12 8.27
N ILE A 179 3.16 6.15 8.24
CA ILE A 179 2.01 6.07 9.15
C ILE A 179 1.89 4.65 9.73
N GLY A 180 1.32 4.57 10.92
CA GLY A 180 1.14 3.34 11.68
C GLY A 180 -0.27 2.77 11.66
N ALA A 181 -0.45 1.80 12.53
CA ALA A 181 -1.57 0.87 12.60
C ALA A 181 -2.93 1.55 12.77
N THR A 182 -3.05 2.55 13.65
CA THR A 182 -4.32 3.22 13.92
C THR A 182 -4.88 3.85 12.66
N TYR A 183 -4.07 4.61 11.94
CA TYR A 183 -4.46 5.27 10.69
C TYR A 183 -4.78 4.24 9.58
N ILE A 184 -3.96 3.18 9.48
CA ILE A 184 -4.18 2.09 8.51
C ILE A 184 -5.50 1.38 8.80
N GLY A 185 -5.79 1.06 10.06
CA GLY A 185 -7.02 0.39 10.47
C GLY A 185 -8.30 1.19 10.22
N ASP A 186 -8.21 2.53 10.22
CA ASP A 186 -9.32 3.42 9.87
C ASP A 186 -9.60 3.41 8.36
N LEU A 187 -8.56 3.26 7.53
CA LEU A 187 -8.67 3.22 6.07
C LEU A 187 -9.05 1.84 5.54
N PHE A 188 -8.53 0.76 6.16
CA PHE A 188 -8.69 -0.61 5.69
C PHE A 188 -9.25 -1.50 6.80
N GLN A 189 -10.52 -1.91 6.66
CA GLN A 189 -11.16 -2.78 7.65
C GLN A 189 -10.49 -4.16 7.77
N SER A 190 -9.89 -4.65 6.69
CA SER A 190 -9.09 -5.90 6.65
C SER A 190 -7.86 -5.87 7.55
N LEU A 191 -7.33 -4.66 7.79
CA LEU A 191 -6.12 -4.43 8.60
C LEU A 191 -6.44 -3.82 9.98
N ARG A 192 -7.73 -3.72 10.34
CA ARG A 192 -8.13 -3.23 11.65
C ARG A 192 -7.61 -4.17 12.73
N GLY A 193 -6.82 -3.64 13.65
CA GLY A 193 -6.22 -4.38 14.74
C GLY A 193 -4.81 -4.89 14.44
N CYS A 194 -4.18 -4.46 13.32
CA CYS A 194 -2.73 -4.57 13.25
C CYS A 194 -2.08 -3.68 14.32
N GLU A 195 -0.83 -3.96 14.64
CA GLU A 195 -0.05 -3.27 15.65
C GLU A 195 1.04 -2.40 15.00
N ASP A 196 1.39 -1.31 15.66
CA ASP A 196 2.50 -0.47 15.20
C ASP A 196 3.82 -1.25 15.24
N VAL A 197 4.70 -0.98 14.29
CA VAL A 197 6.13 -1.30 14.44
C VAL A 197 6.71 -0.49 15.60
N SER A 198 7.83 -0.92 16.15
CA SER A 198 8.50 -0.14 17.21
C SER A 198 8.93 1.24 16.71
N PRO A 199 9.02 2.27 17.58
CA PRO A 199 9.52 3.58 17.17
C PRO A 199 10.94 3.55 16.58
N GLU A 200 11.77 2.60 17.00
CA GLU A 200 13.11 2.38 16.45
C GLU A 200 13.04 1.88 15.00
N GLU A 201 12.19 0.91 14.72
CA GLU A 201 11.95 0.40 13.37
C GLU A 201 11.32 1.46 12.47
N ALA A 202 10.35 2.24 12.99
CA ALA A 202 9.73 3.32 12.24
C ALA A 202 10.75 4.40 11.84
N VAL A 203 11.72 4.73 12.72
CA VAL A 203 12.83 5.62 12.38
C VAL A 203 13.69 5.02 11.27
N ALA A 204 14.10 3.76 11.39
CA ALA A 204 14.93 3.11 10.39
C ALA A 204 14.22 3.04 9.02
N LEU A 205 12.93 2.72 9.01
CA LEU A 205 12.11 2.71 7.79
C LEU A 205 12.02 4.12 7.17
N ALA A 206 11.75 5.16 7.96
CA ALA A 206 11.65 6.53 7.48
C ALA A 206 12.98 7.06 6.94
N GLU A 207 14.09 6.70 7.57
CA GLU A 207 15.45 7.09 7.14
C GLU A 207 15.95 6.29 5.93
N SER A 208 15.36 5.11 5.65
CA SER A 208 15.65 4.31 4.46
C SER A 208 14.85 4.73 3.22
N LEU A 209 13.93 5.69 3.34
CA LEU A 209 13.07 6.10 2.21
C LEU A 209 13.91 6.51 1.00
N THR A 210 13.54 5.95 -0.16
CA THR A 210 14.24 6.15 -1.43
C THR A 210 13.25 6.19 -2.59
N VAL A 211 13.68 6.74 -3.73
CA VAL A 211 12.86 6.78 -4.94
C VAL A 211 12.82 5.39 -5.57
N LEU A 212 11.61 4.91 -5.84
CA LEU A 212 11.38 3.69 -6.62
C LEU A 212 11.77 3.96 -8.08
N THR A 213 12.76 3.23 -8.57
CA THR A 213 13.22 3.32 -9.95
C THR A 213 12.62 2.19 -10.80
N ASP A 214 12.60 2.37 -12.11
CA ASP A 214 12.21 1.31 -13.07
C ASP A 214 13.19 0.11 -13.04
N ASP A 215 14.35 0.28 -12.42
CA ASP A 215 15.27 -0.81 -12.12
C ASP A 215 14.85 -1.50 -10.81
N PRO A 216 14.25 -2.68 -10.89
CA PRO A 216 13.77 -3.40 -9.71
C PRO A 216 14.90 -3.84 -8.77
N MET A 217 16.15 -3.84 -9.22
CA MET A 217 17.33 -4.22 -8.44
C MET A 217 17.96 -3.05 -7.70
N GLY A 218 17.44 -1.82 -7.90
CA GLY A 218 17.82 -0.68 -7.08
C GLY A 218 19.27 -0.18 -7.27
N GLU A 219 19.85 -0.30 -8.48
CA GLU A 219 21.12 0.38 -8.70
C GLU A 219 20.96 1.90 -8.48
N PRO A 220 21.72 2.50 -7.57
CA PRO A 220 21.63 3.92 -7.31
C PRO A 220 21.99 4.67 -8.59
N THR A 221 20.99 5.31 -9.21
CA THR A 221 21.26 6.24 -10.29
C THR A 221 22.10 7.39 -9.73
N ASN A 222 23.39 7.34 -10.02
CA ASN A 222 24.36 8.37 -9.63
C ASN A 222 23.99 9.66 -10.39
N ARG A 223 23.01 10.41 -9.89
CA ARG A 223 22.72 11.77 -10.38
C ARG A 223 23.84 12.66 -9.91
N THR A 224 24.86 12.79 -10.74
CA THR A 224 25.88 13.85 -10.60
C THR A 224 25.16 15.21 -10.78
N PRO A 225 25.36 16.17 -9.86
CA PRO A 225 24.75 17.48 -9.89
C PRO A 225 25.16 18.31 -11.10
#